data_0e9585a535bc7cc2bc31008a99623107
#
_entry.id   0e9585a535bc7cc2bc31008a99623107
#
_cell.length_a   1.000
_cell.length_b   1.000
_cell.length_c   1.000
_cell.angle_alpha   90.00
_cell.angle_beta   90.00
_cell.angle_gamma   90.00
#
_symmetry.space_group_name_H-M   'P 1'
#
loop_
_entity.id
_entity.type
_entity.pdbx_description
1 polymer ?
#
loop_
_entity_poly.entity_id
_entity_poly.type
_entity_poly.pdbx_seq_one_letter_code
_entity_poly.pdbx_strand_id
1 'polypeptide(L)'
;ADEFNELIGDEFIPLLNKAGGAGYQVTVYTQTWKDVEAKIGSPAKAGQIGGNLNTMIMLRVKTVETAEMLTNQLPEVKIMTSTLVSRAGDVAFPDSHEDFSSGNEDRIGAETVPMLTPADLTQLPKGQAFALIEGGQLYKIRLPLPKKDKQEEIPAHIGEMAADMREVYRLSRPSAEENAFTEGSSYAV
;
A
#
# COMPACT_ATOMS: atom_id res chain seq x y z
N ALA A 1 3.32 12.98 8.58
CA ALA A 1 2.19 13.62 9.24
C ALA A 1 1.16 12.56 9.59
N ASP A 2 0.83 12.43 10.84
CA ASP A 2 -0.28 11.62 11.34
C ASP A 2 -1.53 12.50 11.39
N GLU A 3 -2.72 11.87 11.28
CA GLU A 3 -4.00 12.59 11.16
C GLU A 3 -3.93 13.70 10.08
N PHE A 4 -3.50 13.30 8.90
CA PHE A 4 -3.24 14.21 7.80
C PHE A 4 -4.41 15.12 7.45
N ASN A 5 -5.63 14.63 7.60
CA ASN A 5 -6.86 15.40 7.41
C ASN A 5 -6.95 16.64 8.33
N GLU A 6 -6.31 16.62 9.52
CA GLU A 6 -6.30 17.79 10.41
C GLU A 6 -5.26 18.85 10.00
N LEU A 7 -4.17 18.42 9.39
CA LEU A 7 -3.02 19.26 9.04
C LEU A 7 -3.08 19.84 7.63
N ILE A 8 -3.93 19.26 6.77
CA ILE A 8 -3.98 19.63 5.35
C ILE A 8 -4.62 21.00 5.13
N GLY A 9 -3.99 21.81 4.27
CA GLY A 9 -4.47 23.10 3.80
C GLY A 9 -4.04 23.34 2.36
N ASP A 10 -4.47 24.46 1.77
CA ASP A 10 -4.14 24.81 0.39
C ASP A 10 -2.62 24.95 0.15
N GLU A 11 -1.86 25.27 1.19
CA GLU A 11 -0.39 25.43 1.13
C GLU A 11 0.32 24.09 0.97
N PHE A 12 -0.35 22.98 1.27
CA PHE A 12 0.26 21.66 1.20
C PHE A 12 0.47 21.19 -0.24
N ILE A 13 -0.38 21.59 -1.17
CA ILE A 13 -0.25 21.24 -2.60
C ILE A 13 1.05 21.78 -3.20
N PRO A 14 1.35 23.09 -3.07
CA PRO A 14 2.62 23.63 -3.52
C PRO A 14 3.85 23.02 -2.83
N LEU A 15 3.71 22.65 -1.55
CA LEU A 15 4.75 21.95 -0.80
C LEU A 15 5.08 20.61 -1.46
N LEU A 16 4.08 19.76 -1.70
CA LEU A 16 4.28 18.46 -2.34
C LEU A 16 4.90 18.58 -3.74
N ASN A 17 4.41 19.53 -4.53
CA ASN A 17 4.91 19.75 -5.89
C ASN A 17 6.39 20.15 -5.93
N LYS A 18 6.92 20.79 -4.88
CA LYS A 18 8.29 21.30 -4.82
C LYS A 18 9.19 20.47 -3.91
N ALA A 19 8.63 19.68 -3.02
CA ALA A 19 9.35 18.94 -1.99
C ALA A 19 10.35 17.93 -2.58
N GLY A 20 9.96 17.26 -3.66
CA GLY A 20 10.83 16.29 -4.35
C GLY A 20 12.13 16.90 -4.84
N GLY A 21 12.08 18.10 -5.44
CA GLY A 21 13.27 18.81 -5.91
C GLY A 21 14.19 19.31 -4.79
N ALA A 22 13.66 19.45 -3.57
CA ALA A 22 14.40 19.84 -2.37
C ALA A 22 14.86 18.63 -1.52
N GLY A 23 14.62 17.39 -1.98
CA GLY A 23 15.03 16.18 -1.27
C GLY A 23 14.15 15.83 -0.06
N TYR A 24 12.96 16.41 0.06
CA TYR A 24 12.03 16.06 1.14
C TYR A 24 11.29 14.75 0.83
N GLN A 25 11.21 13.88 1.82
CA GLN A 25 10.29 12.75 1.83
C GLN A 25 9.08 13.10 2.69
N VAL A 26 7.89 12.98 2.12
CA VAL A 26 6.64 13.26 2.81
C VAL A 26 5.86 11.97 2.97
N THR A 27 5.58 11.59 4.22
CA THR A 27 4.72 10.46 4.56
C THR A 27 3.50 10.99 5.29
N VAL A 28 2.32 10.63 4.82
CA VAL A 28 1.04 11.05 5.39
C VAL A 28 0.22 9.83 5.79
N TYR A 29 -0.49 9.92 6.90
CA TYR A 29 -1.41 8.90 7.38
C TYR A 29 -2.81 9.49 7.51
N THR A 30 -3.80 8.79 6.99
CA THR A 30 -5.21 9.15 7.12
C THR A 30 -6.07 7.91 7.29
N GLN A 31 -7.20 8.03 7.93
CA GLN A 31 -8.12 6.92 8.13
C GLN A 31 -9.04 6.72 6.94
N THR A 32 -9.55 7.81 6.37
CA THR A 32 -10.40 7.78 5.19
C THR A 32 -10.02 8.90 4.22
N TRP A 33 -10.22 8.64 2.93
CA TRP A 33 -9.98 9.69 1.94
C TRP A 33 -11.04 10.78 1.96
N LYS A 34 -12.23 10.43 2.38
CA LYS A 34 -13.35 11.40 2.52
C LYS A 34 -13.06 12.49 3.54
N ASP A 35 -12.31 12.18 4.59
CA ASP A 35 -11.91 13.19 5.58
C ASP A 35 -10.96 14.22 4.96
N VAL A 36 -10.07 13.76 4.07
CA VAL A 36 -9.15 14.63 3.31
C VAL A 36 -9.94 15.53 2.33
N GLU A 37 -10.90 14.96 1.59
CA GLU A 37 -11.75 15.71 0.68
C GLU A 37 -12.59 16.75 1.42
N ALA A 38 -13.18 16.38 2.55
CA ALA A 38 -14.02 17.26 3.37
C ALA A 38 -13.21 18.43 3.92
N LYS A 39 -12.00 18.18 4.41
CA LYS A 39 -11.14 19.21 4.98
C LYS A 39 -10.66 20.22 3.94
N ILE A 40 -10.24 19.75 2.77
CA ILE A 40 -9.72 20.63 1.70
C ILE A 40 -10.87 21.29 0.91
N GLY A 41 -12.10 20.78 1.08
CA GLY A 41 -13.30 21.35 0.46
C GLY A 41 -13.41 21.13 -1.06
N SER A 42 -12.54 20.31 -1.67
CA SER A 42 -12.55 20.05 -3.11
C SER A 42 -11.96 18.68 -3.44
N PRO A 43 -12.75 17.77 -4.05
CA PRO A 43 -12.25 16.48 -4.53
C PRO A 43 -11.09 16.62 -5.54
N ALA A 44 -11.11 17.67 -6.37
CA ALA A 44 -10.04 17.92 -7.34
C ALA A 44 -8.71 18.25 -6.66
N LYS A 45 -8.72 19.07 -5.60
CA LYS A 45 -7.51 19.37 -4.82
C LYS A 45 -7.02 18.14 -4.05
N ALA A 46 -7.93 17.35 -3.47
CA ALA A 46 -7.59 16.09 -2.85
C ALA A 46 -6.94 15.12 -3.87
N GLY A 47 -7.49 15.03 -5.07
CA GLY A 47 -6.91 14.26 -6.18
C GLY A 47 -5.50 14.69 -6.55
N GLN A 48 -5.21 16.01 -6.55
CA GLN A 48 -3.85 16.52 -6.78
C GLN A 48 -2.86 16.05 -5.70
N ILE A 49 -3.30 16.00 -4.44
CA ILE A 49 -2.48 15.52 -3.33
C ILE A 49 -2.20 14.03 -3.49
N GLY A 50 -3.25 13.23 -3.74
CA GLY A 50 -3.10 11.79 -3.97
C GLY A 50 -2.19 11.47 -5.16
N GLY A 51 -2.27 12.27 -6.24
CA GLY A 51 -1.42 12.12 -7.42
C GLY A 51 0.05 12.44 -7.21
N ASN A 52 0.40 13.17 -6.15
CA ASN A 52 1.79 13.44 -5.77
C ASN A 52 2.38 12.41 -4.81
N LEU A 53 1.59 11.43 -4.37
CA LEU A 53 2.05 10.37 -3.47
C LEU A 53 2.36 9.10 -4.29
N ASN A 54 3.63 8.86 -4.54
CA ASN A 54 4.11 7.78 -5.42
C ASN A 54 3.98 6.38 -4.79
N THR A 55 3.90 6.30 -3.47
CA THR A 55 3.77 5.05 -2.73
C THR A 55 2.50 5.09 -1.89
N MET A 56 1.67 4.07 -2.00
CA MET A 56 0.46 3.92 -1.23
C MET A 56 0.49 2.61 -0.45
N ILE A 57 0.37 2.69 0.87
CA ILE A 57 0.24 1.51 1.74
C ILE A 57 -1.14 1.55 2.37
N MET A 58 -1.97 0.57 2.02
CA MET A 58 -3.35 0.51 2.46
C MET A 58 -3.57 -0.71 3.35
N LEU A 59 -3.87 -0.46 4.62
CA LEU A 59 -4.37 -1.45 5.55
C LEU A 59 -5.86 -1.72 5.28
N ARG A 60 -6.49 -2.55 6.12
CA ARG A 60 -7.93 -2.76 6.02
C ARG A 60 -8.69 -1.45 6.17
N VAL A 61 -9.44 -1.08 5.16
CA VAL A 61 -10.34 0.08 5.13
C VAL A 61 -11.79 -0.36 5.28
N LYS A 62 -12.67 0.56 5.68
CA LYS A 62 -14.09 0.26 5.88
C LYS A 62 -14.96 0.66 4.70
N THR A 63 -14.53 1.68 3.96
CA THR A 63 -15.31 2.26 2.87
C THR A 63 -14.77 1.82 1.51
N VAL A 64 -15.67 1.54 0.59
CA VAL A 64 -15.35 1.13 -0.78
C VAL A 64 -14.60 2.24 -1.51
N GLU A 65 -15.02 3.48 -1.33
CA GLU A 65 -14.41 4.65 -1.99
C GLU A 65 -12.92 4.82 -1.60
N THR A 66 -12.57 4.54 -0.35
CA THR A 66 -11.16 4.56 0.06
C THR A 66 -10.38 3.39 -0.54
N ALA A 67 -11.00 2.20 -0.65
CA ALA A 67 -10.38 1.05 -1.30
C ALA A 67 -10.13 1.30 -2.80
N GLU A 68 -11.06 1.96 -3.48
CA GLU A 68 -10.98 2.30 -4.90
C GLU A 68 -9.78 3.19 -5.24
N MET A 69 -9.29 3.99 -4.31
CA MET A 69 -8.07 4.77 -4.53
C MET A 69 -6.86 3.91 -4.92
N LEU A 70 -6.78 2.71 -4.38
CA LEU A 70 -5.71 1.77 -4.71
C LEU A 70 -6.11 0.87 -5.87
N THR A 71 -7.32 0.31 -5.85
CA THR A 71 -7.74 -0.68 -6.86
C THR A 71 -7.86 -0.09 -8.26
N ASN A 72 -8.28 1.19 -8.39
CA ASN A 72 -8.39 1.87 -9.68
C ASN A 72 -7.04 2.20 -10.33
N GLN A 73 -5.94 2.06 -9.59
CA GLN A 73 -4.58 2.25 -10.13
C GLN A 73 -3.99 0.94 -10.67
N LEU A 74 -4.66 -0.19 -10.47
CA LEU A 74 -4.16 -1.49 -10.84
C LEU A 74 -4.73 -1.94 -12.20
N PRO A 75 -3.93 -2.64 -13.01
CA PRO A 75 -4.39 -3.20 -14.26
C PRO A 75 -5.35 -4.37 -14.03
N GLU A 76 -6.14 -4.67 -15.03
CA GLU A 76 -6.85 -5.94 -15.14
C GLU A 76 -5.89 -7.06 -15.55
N VAL A 77 -6.14 -8.26 -15.06
CA VAL A 77 -5.36 -9.46 -15.38
C VAL A 77 -6.24 -10.48 -16.10
N LYS A 78 -5.65 -11.20 -17.04
CA LYS A 78 -6.32 -12.31 -17.72
C LYS A 78 -6.06 -13.59 -16.95
N ILE A 79 -7.11 -14.23 -16.49
CA ILE A 79 -7.06 -15.56 -15.89
C ILE A 79 -7.63 -16.61 -16.83
N MET A 80 -7.04 -17.79 -16.80
CA MET A 80 -7.60 -18.94 -17.53
C MET A 80 -8.53 -19.69 -16.58
N THR A 81 -9.80 -19.80 -16.99
CA THR A 81 -10.82 -20.56 -16.27
C THR A 81 -11.08 -21.86 -17.03
N SER A 82 -11.04 -22.98 -16.31
CA SER A 82 -11.46 -24.28 -16.84
C SER A 82 -12.84 -24.59 -16.28
N THR A 83 -13.79 -24.80 -17.17
CA THR A 83 -15.14 -25.20 -16.79
C THR A 83 -15.40 -26.62 -17.31
N LEU A 84 -15.62 -27.54 -16.37
CA LEU A 84 -16.03 -28.89 -16.70
C LEU A 84 -17.54 -28.90 -17.03
N VAL A 85 -17.88 -29.19 -18.28
CA VAL A 85 -19.26 -29.34 -18.71
C VAL A 85 -19.57 -30.82 -18.91
N SER A 86 -20.38 -31.36 -18.00
CA SER A 86 -20.91 -32.73 -18.18
C SER A 86 -22.19 -32.70 -19.01
N ARG A 87 -22.21 -33.39 -20.09
CA ARG A 87 -23.41 -33.60 -20.90
C ARG A 87 -23.88 -35.02 -20.72
N ALA A 88 -25.15 -35.17 -20.39
CA ALA A 88 -25.88 -36.43 -20.44
C ALA A 88 -26.88 -36.31 -21.60
N GLY A 89 -26.75 -37.15 -22.57
CA GLY A 89 -27.70 -37.24 -23.69
C GLY A 89 -28.50 -38.51 -23.63
N ASP A 90 -29.81 -38.40 -23.77
CA ASP A 90 -30.70 -39.52 -23.96
C ASP A 90 -30.75 -39.86 -25.45
N VAL A 91 -30.53 -41.11 -25.81
CA VAL A 91 -30.58 -41.57 -27.19
C VAL A 91 -32.01 -41.98 -27.50
N ALA A 92 -32.70 -41.20 -28.28
CA ALA A 92 -34.11 -41.38 -28.62
C ALA A 92 -34.40 -42.52 -29.61
N PHE A 93 -33.64 -43.64 -29.56
CA PHE A 93 -33.93 -44.83 -30.32
C PHE A 93 -34.36 -45.96 -29.39
N PRO A 94 -35.65 -46.40 -29.46
CA PRO A 94 -36.20 -47.40 -28.52
C PRO A 94 -35.62 -48.81 -28.64
N ASP A 95 -34.72 -49.07 -29.57
CA ASP A 95 -34.17 -50.41 -29.88
C ASP A 95 -32.65 -50.53 -29.66
N SER A 96 -31.99 -49.51 -29.16
CA SER A 96 -30.56 -49.59 -28.84
C SER A 96 -30.33 -49.93 -27.37
N HIS A 97 -29.54 -50.97 -27.14
CA HIS A 97 -29.12 -51.37 -25.78
C HIS A 97 -28.17 -50.36 -25.06
N GLU A 98 -27.91 -49.20 -25.67
CA GLU A 98 -27.11 -48.09 -25.11
C GLU A 98 -28.01 -46.88 -24.93
N ASP A 99 -28.71 -46.84 -23.81
CA ASP A 99 -29.67 -45.76 -23.51
C ASP A 99 -29.03 -44.50 -22.95
N PHE A 100 -27.71 -44.44 -22.76
CA PHE A 100 -27.06 -43.34 -22.10
C PHE A 100 -25.69 -43.01 -22.70
N SER A 101 -25.52 -41.78 -23.16
CA SER A 101 -24.23 -41.23 -23.55
C SER A 101 -23.85 -40.11 -22.63
N SER A 102 -22.74 -40.26 -21.90
CA SER A 102 -22.17 -39.21 -21.09
C SER A 102 -20.85 -38.74 -21.69
N GLY A 103 -20.72 -37.45 -21.84
CA GLY A 103 -19.48 -36.81 -22.29
C GLY A 103 -19.06 -35.70 -21.33
N ASN A 104 -17.79 -35.66 -20.99
CA ASN A 104 -17.19 -34.53 -20.24
C ASN A 104 -16.40 -33.70 -21.25
N GLU A 105 -16.66 -32.41 -21.27
CA GLU A 105 -15.96 -31.44 -22.09
C GLU A 105 -15.30 -30.40 -21.19
N ASP A 106 -13.97 -30.30 -21.24
CA ASP A 106 -13.23 -29.25 -20.62
C ASP A 106 -13.21 -28.02 -21.53
N ARG A 107 -13.86 -26.96 -21.07
CA ARG A 107 -13.80 -25.66 -21.75
C ARG A 107 -12.81 -24.75 -21.03
N ILE A 108 -11.75 -24.38 -21.73
CA ILE A 108 -10.79 -23.39 -21.28
C ILE A 108 -11.21 -22.06 -21.87
N GLY A 109 -11.55 -21.11 -20.98
CA GLY A 109 -11.88 -19.73 -21.32
C GLY A 109 -10.83 -18.79 -20.73
N ALA A 110 -10.62 -17.65 -21.38
CA ALA A 110 -9.85 -16.54 -20.80
C ALA A 110 -10.83 -15.47 -20.32
N GLU A 111 -10.75 -15.11 -19.06
CA GLU A 111 -11.55 -14.06 -18.45
C GLU A 111 -10.64 -12.93 -17.96
N THR A 112 -11.08 -11.68 -18.17
CA THR A 112 -10.36 -10.52 -17.68
C THR A 112 -11.00 -10.07 -16.36
N VAL A 113 -10.21 -10.03 -15.31
CA VAL A 113 -10.67 -9.68 -13.96
C VAL A 113 -9.77 -8.59 -13.36
N PRO A 114 -10.29 -7.73 -12.47
CA PRO A 114 -9.46 -6.81 -11.71
C PRO A 114 -8.39 -7.57 -10.91
N MET A 115 -7.15 -7.07 -10.90
CA MET A 115 -6.06 -7.66 -10.11
C MET A 115 -6.36 -7.68 -8.61
N LEU A 116 -7.08 -6.67 -8.12
CA LEU A 116 -7.50 -6.53 -6.74
C LEU A 116 -8.87 -5.84 -6.71
N THR A 117 -9.76 -6.35 -5.87
CA THR A 117 -11.08 -5.76 -5.70
C THR A 117 -11.16 -4.92 -4.43
N PRO A 118 -12.06 -3.93 -4.34
CA PRO A 118 -12.32 -3.20 -3.08
C PRO A 118 -12.70 -4.14 -1.92
N ALA A 119 -13.36 -5.26 -2.21
CA ALA A 119 -13.73 -6.26 -1.21
C ALA A 119 -12.50 -6.90 -0.55
N ASP A 120 -11.42 -7.14 -1.31
CA ASP A 120 -10.18 -7.69 -0.77
C ASP A 120 -9.56 -6.77 0.29
N LEU A 121 -9.65 -5.46 0.09
CA LEU A 121 -9.15 -4.45 1.03
C LEU A 121 -10.02 -4.33 2.28
N THR A 122 -11.34 -4.38 2.13
CA THR A 122 -12.27 -4.28 3.27
C THR A 122 -12.24 -5.51 4.16
N GLN A 123 -11.85 -6.66 3.62
CA GLN A 123 -11.79 -7.96 4.33
C GLN A 123 -10.38 -8.33 4.81
N LEU A 124 -9.38 -7.47 4.61
CA LEU A 124 -8.01 -7.74 5.04
C LEU A 124 -7.94 -8.11 6.53
N PRO A 125 -7.22 -9.18 6.90
CA PRO A 125 -6.92 -9.48 8.29
C PRO A 125 -6.08 -8.40 8.96
N LYS A 126 -6.15 -8.32 10.30
CA LYS A 126 -5.29 -7.42 11.09
C LYS A 126 -3.81 -7.64 10.77
N GLY A 127 -3.06 -6.54 10.65
CA GLY A 127 -1.63 -6.57 10.39
C GLY A 127 -1.25 -6.94 8.96
N GLN A 128 -2.21 -6.99 8.04
CA GLN A 128 -1.94 -7.10 6.61
C GLN A 128 -2.23 -5.79 5.90
N ALA A 129 -1.50 -5.53 4.83
CA ALA A 129 -1.69 -4.37 3.97
C ALA A 129 -1.35 -4.73 2.52
N PHE A 130 -1.86 -3.94 1.60
CA PHE A 130 -1.35 -3.87 0.23
C PHE A 130 -0.48 -2.62 0.09
N ALA A 131 0.67 -2.76 -0.54
CA ALA A 131 1.58 -1.67 -0.84
C ALA A 131 1.74 -1.56 -2.36
N LEU A 132 1.33 -0.43 -2.91
CA LEU A 132 1.61 -0.03 -4.28
C LEU A 132 2.82 0.89 -4.24
N ILE A 133 3.92 0.43 -4.81
CA ILE A 133 5.19 1.14 -4.82
C ILE A 133 5.39 1.78 -6.19
N GLU A 134 6.22 2.81 -6.25
CA GLU A 134 6.63 3.46 -7.50
C GLU A 134 6.98 2.43 -8.58
N GLY A 135 6.48 2.66 -9.79
CA GLY A 135 6.60 1.70 -10.91
C GLY A 135 5.45 0.68 -10.99
N GLY A 136 4.39 0.84 -10.20
CA GLY A 136 3.17 0.02 -10.27
C GLY A 136 3.30 -1.38 -9.67
N GLN A 137 4.31 -1.60 -8.83
CA GLN A 137 4.50 -2.90 -8.17
C GLN A 137 3.59 -3.03 -6.95
N LEU A 138 2.72 -4.05 -6.98
CA LEU A 138 1.81 -4.35 -5.88
C LEU A 138 2.37 -5.49 -5.01
N TYR A 139 2.46 -5.22 -3.71
CA TYR A 139 2.87 -6.20 -2.70
C TYR A 139 1.78 -6.40 -1.66
N LYS A 140 1.50 -7.65 -1.31
CA LYS A 140 0.76 -7.96 -0.09
C LYS A 140 1.76 -8.15 1.03
N ILE A 141 1.69 -7.30 2.05
CA ILE A 141 2.64 -7.29 3.16
C ILE A 141 1.96 -7.68 4.46
N ARG A 142 2.72 -8.29 5.35
CA ARG A 142 2.32 -8.56 6.72
C ARG A 142 3.19 -7.75 7.65
N LEU A 143 2.56 -6.88 8.42
CA LEU A 143 3.21 -6.09 9.45
C LEU A 143 3.29 -6.94 10.72
N PRO A 144 4.48 -7.28 11.23
CA PRO A 144 4.57 -7.98 12.51
C PRO A 144 4.05 -7.05 13.60
N LEU A 145 3.09 -7.57 14.39
CA LEU A 145 2.70 -6.86 15.60
C LEU A 145 3.89 -6.86 16.55
N PRO A 146 4.29 -5.70 17.10
CA PRO A 146 5.34 -5.65 18.09
C PRO A 146 4.95 -6.59 19.24
N LYS A 147 5.85 -7.51 19.58
CA LYS A 147 5.71 -8.26 20.81
C LYS A 147 5.72 -7.22 21.92
N LYS A 148 4.84 -7.38 22.92
CA LYS A 148 4.98 -6.61 24.16
C LYS A 148 6.34 -6.99 24.74
N ASP A 149 7.36 -6.22 24.41
CA ASP A 149 8.62 -6.34 25.08
C ASP A 149 8.41 -5.99 26.55
N LYS A 150 9.10 -6.74 27.38
CA LYS A 150 9.18 -6.41 28.81
C LYS A 150 9.67 -4.98 28.86
N GLN A 151 8.76 -4.08 29.28
CA GLN A 151 9.01 -2.71 29.71
C GLN A 151 10.44 -2.24 29.39
N GLU A 152 10.64 -1.67 28.21
CA GLU A 152 11.59 -0.56 28.14
C GLU A 152 11.00 0.48 29.09
N GLU A 153 11.63 0.66 30.21
CA GLU A 153 11.23 1.67 31.19
C GLU A 153 11.31 3.00 30.47
N ILE A 154 10.15 3.51 30.09
CA ILE A 154 10.08 4.89 29.57
C ILE A 154 10.61 5.76 30.67
N PRO A 155 11.68 6.55 30.44
CA PRO A 155 12.24 7.40 31.47
C PRO A 155 11.15 8.23 32.15
N ALA A 156 11.06 8.18 33.46
CA ALA A 156 10.00 8.84 34.23
C ALA A 156 10.06 10.37 34.11
N HIS A 157 11.22 10.91 33.74
CA HIS A 157 11.45 12.35 33.61
C HIS A 157 12.10 12.71 32.29
N ILE A 158 11.61 13.81 31.69
CA ILE A 158 12.15 14.39 30.45
C ILE A 158 13.66 14.69 30.51
N GLY A 159 14.19 14.93 31.71
CA GLY A 159 15.61 15.15 31.95
C GLY A 159 16.47 13.91 31.72
N GLU A 160 15.98 12.72 32.08
CA GLU A 160 16.64 11.43 31.84
C GLU A 160 16.66 11.12 30.33
N MET A 161 15.53 11.29 29.68
CA MET A 161 15.45 11.14 28.22
C MET A 161 16.42 12.08 27.49
N ALA A 162 16.51 13.34 27.94
CA ALA A 162 17.43 14.30 27.34
C ALA A 162 18.91 13.95 27.61
N ALA A 163 19.23 13.30 28.73
CA ALA A 163 20.57 12.82 29.03
C ALA A 163 20.96 11.62 28.14
N ASP A 164 20.07 10.65 28.00
CA ASP A 164 20.25 9.48 27.14
C ASP A 164 20.39 9.90 25.66
N MET A 165 19.53 10.80 25.20
CA MET A 165 19.64 11.35 23.83
C MET A 165 20.98 12.08 23.61
N ARG A 166 21.50 12.80 24.58
CA ARG A 166 22.80 13.46 24.45
C ARG A 166 23.95 12.47 24.37
N GLU A 167 23.87 11.37 25.09
CA GLU A 167 24.86 10.31 25.04
C GLU A 167 24.85 9.60 23.68
N VAL A 168 23.69 9.20 23.20
CA VAL A 168 23.53 8.60 21.85
C VAL A 168 24.01 9.57 20.77
N TYR A 169 23.68 10.86 20.87
CA TYR A 169 24.11 11.87 19.89
C TYR A 169 25.63 12.11 19.92
N ARG A 170 26.28 12.00 21.08
CA ARG A 170 27.74 12.08 21.19
C ARG A 170 28.42 10.88 20.54
N LEU A 171 27.86 9.66 20.72
CA LEU A 171 28.40 8.44 20.15
C LEU A 171 28.19 8.36 18.62
N SER A 172 27.13 8.99 18.11
CA SER A 172 26.83 9.02 16.66
C SER A 172 27.53 10.14 15.90
N ARG A 173 28.20 11.06 16.59
CA ARG A 173 28.94 12.13 15.92
C ARG A 173 30.30 11.61 15.44
N PRO A 174 30.60 11.65 14.13
CA PRO A 174 31.91 11.26 13.66
C PRO A 174 32.96 12.11 14.38
N SER A 175 34.06 11.48 14.78
CA SER A 175 35.16 12.18 15.45
C SER A 175 35.69 13.30 14.54
N ALA A 176 36.14 14.38 15.12
CA ALA A 176 36.68 15.53 14.37
C ALA A 176 37.82 15.12 13.40
N GLU A 177 38.47 13.99 13.64
CA GLU A 177 39.52 13.42 12.79
C GLU A 177 38.97 12.77 11.50
N GLU A 178 37.75 12.22 11.49
CA GLU A 178 37.10 11.69 10.27
C GLU A 178 36.66 12.79 9.32
N ASN A 179 36.27 13.96 9.84
CA ASN A 179 35.90 15.12 9.00
C ASN A 179 37.12 15.79 8.35
N ALA A 180 38.30 15.71 8.95
CA ALA A 180 39.52 16.25 8.34
C ALA A 180 40.02 15.45 7.13
N PHE A 181 39.62 14.15 7.02
CA PHE A 181 40.02 13.32 5.88
C PHE A 181 39.15 13.51 4.64
N THR A 182 37.90 13.98 4.81
CA THR A 182 36.98 14.25 3.70
C THR A 182 37.15 15.62 3.07
N GLU A 183 37.66 16.62 3.78
CA GLU A 183 37.93 17.95 3.22
C GLU A 183 39.26 18.05 2.46
N GLY A 184 40.21 17.13 2.69
CA GLY A 184 41.53 17.13 2.05
C GLY A 184 41.60 16.52 0.65
N SER A 185 40.54 15.89 0.14
CA SER A 185 40.55 15.15 -1.15
C SER A 185 39.93 15.87 -2.33
N SER A 186 39.62 17.14 -2.21
CA SER A 186 38.90 17.89 -3.27
C SER A 186 39.75 18.88 -4.10
N TYR A 187 41.07 18.89 -3.97
CA TYR A 187 41.94 19.70 -4.79
C TYR A 187 43.17 18.92 -5.29
N ALA A 188 43.03 18.20 -6.38
CA ALA A 188 44.10 17.90 -7.30
C ALA A 188 43.54 17.48 -8.67
N VAL A 189 43.80 18.37 -9.66
CA VAL A 189 43.73 18.27 -11.12
C VAL A 189 42.34 18.46 -11.73
#